data_d0c15c57f6a3807e7d769cf8038aa3a6
#
_entry.id   d0c15c57f6a3807e7d769cf8038aa3a6
#
_cell.length_a   1.000
_cell.length_b   1.000
_cell.length_c   1.000
_cell.angle_alpha   90.00
_cell.angle_beta   90.00
_cell.angle_gamma   90.00
#
_symmetry.space_group_name_H-M   'P 1'
#
loop_
_entity.id
_entity.type
_entity.pdbx_description
1 polymer ?
#
loop_
_entity_poly.entity_id
_entity_poly.type
_entity_poly.pdbx_seq_one_letter_code
_entity_poly.pdbx_strand_id
1 'polypeptide(L)'
;MTIEHKLQHFEELCIHSAQEAREKMTSDYTAYLESVLRDHEENVRKQAEARIQTETETIQREANKRLAINQIGLKRTYSQKQEELQSRIFSELMDQLARFMETPAYETLLKEQIRKARDFAQGEEIHIYIDPADQEKQNLLSMETGCDIRVSQYPFSGGTRAVIASKNILIDNSFETKLKEAGENFQFILGGSRS
;
A
#
# COMPACT_ATOMS: atom_id res chain seq x y z
N MET A 1 -29.29 100.95 27.88
CA MET A 1 -28.91 99.60 28.36
C MET A 1 -28.35 99.79 29.76
N THR A 2 -29.06 99.34 30.78
CA THR A 2 -28.59 99.34 32.16
C THR A 2 -27.49 98.35 32.40
N ILE A 3 -26.62 98.56 33.36
CA ILE A 3 -25.47 97.63 33.69
C ILE A 3 -25.99 96.23 34.02
N GLU A 4 -27.13 96.12 34.64
CA GLU A 4 -27.80 94.87 34.97
C GLU A 4 -28.14 94.06 33.74
N HIS A 5 -28.66 94.64 32.67
CA HIS A 5 -28.92 93.94 31.39
C HIS A 5 -27.65 93.41 30.69
N LYS A 6 -26.55 94.14 30.82
CA LYS A 6 -25.28 93.70 30.28
C LYS A 6 -24.69 92.47 31.06
N LEU A 7 -24.87 92.50 32.38
CA LEU A 7 -24.43 91.45 33.27
C LEU A 7 -25.25 90.17 33.02
N GLN A 8 -26.55 90.29 32.89
CA GLN A 8 -27.44 89.19 32.62
C GLN A 8 -27.14 88.52 31.22
N HIS A 9 -26.95 89.38 30.22
CA HIS A 9 -26.55 88.87 28.87
C HIS A 9 -25.19 88.23 28.88
N PHE A 10 -24.24 88.72 29.66
CA PHE A 10 -22.92 88.01 29.78
C PHE A 10 -23.03 86.70 30.52
N GLU A 11 -23.86 86.62 31.57
CA GLU A 11 -24.13 85.34 32.26
C GLU A 11 -24.79 84.33 31.34
N GLU A 12 -25.80 84.71 30.55
CA GLU A 12 -26.43 83.81 29.53
C GLU A 12 -25.44 83.30 28.49
N LEU A 13 -24.56 84.20 27.99
CA LEU A 13 -23.53 83.81 27.04
C LEU A 13 -22.51 82.85 27.65
N CYS A 14 -22.09 83.04 28.89
CA CYS A 14 -21.18 82.13 29.58
C CYS A 14 -21.82 80.79 29.83
N ILE A 15 -23.07 80.71 30.25
CA ILE A 15 -23.82 79.47 30.45
C ILE A 15 -24.00 78.70 29.12
N HIS A 16 -24.40 79.41 28.05
CA HIS A 16 -24.55 78.85 26.74
C HIS A 16 -23.25 78.27 26.22
N SER A 17 -22.16 79.02 26.29
CA SER A 17 -20.82 78.55 25.88
C SER A 17 -20.34 77.33 26.69
N ALA A 18 -20.61 77.32 28.02
CA ALA A 18 -20.29 76.17 28.86
C ALA A 18 -21.15 74.90 28.50
N GLN A 19 -22.42 75.12 28.16
CA GLN A 19 -23.30 74.03 27.70
C GLN A 19 -22.86 73.47 26.37
N GLU A 20 -22.56 74.31 25.38
CA GLU A 20 -22.00 73.86 24.08
C GLU A 20 -20.69 73.12 24.26
N ALA A 21 -19.77 73.57 25.06
CA ALA A 21 -18.50 72.92 25.37
C ALA A 21 -18.70 71.54 26.01
N ARG A 22 -19.66 71.45 26.97
CA ARG A 22 -20.04 70.19 27.62
C ARG A 22 -20.62 69.18 26.60
N GLU A 23 -21.58 69.61 25.76
CA GLU A 23 -22.22 68.78 24.77
C GLU A 23 -21.21 68.26 23.76
N LYS A 24 -20.33 69.15 23.28
CA LYS A 24 -19.26 68.76 22.39
C LYS A 24 -18.32 67.74 23.03
N MET A 25 -17.88 68.02 24.27
CA MET A 25 -16.98 67.09 24.99
C MET A 25 -17.63 65.74 25.26
N THR A 26 -18.92 65.69 25.57
CA THR A 26 -19.67 64.45 25.78
C THR A 26 -19.84 63.67 24.47
N SER A 27 -20.18 64.41 23.39
CA SER A 27 -20.29 63.81 22.05
C SER A 27 -18.96 63.22 21.56
N ASP A 28 -17.86 63.96 21.68
CA ASP A 28 -16.51 63.49 21.28
C ASP A 28 -16.08 62.24 22.10
N TYR A 29 -16.40 62.28 23.42
CA TYR A 29 -16.07 61.12 24.29
C TYR A 29 -16.89 59.86 23.96
N THR A 30 -18.22 60.03 23.71
CA THR A 30 -19.05 58.88 23.28
C THR A 30 -18.60 58.31 21.94
N ALA A 31 -18.27 59.16 20.97
CA ALA A 31 -17.76 58.72 19.68
C ALA A 31 -16.41 57.95 19.82
N TYR A 32 -15.54 58.44 20.73
CA TYR A 32 -14.29 57.74 21.04
C TYR A 32 -14.55 56.37 21.67
N LEU A 33 -15.44 56.25 22.66
CA LEU A 33 -15.78 54.96 23.28
C LEU A 33 -16.40 54.00 22.30
N GLU A 34 -17.28 54.44 21.39
CA GLU A 34 -17.86 53.63 20.34
C GLU A 34 -16.80 53.13 19.34
N SER A 35 -15.77 53.94 19.05
CA SER A 35 -14.65 53.55 18.22
C SER A 35 -13.81 52.43 18.89
N VAL A 36 -13.47 52.64 20.16
CA VAL A 36 -12.71 51.67 20.95
C VAL A 36 -13.47 50.33 21.08
N LEU A 37 -14.79 50.40 21.30
CA LEU A 37 -15.62 49.19 21.37
C LEU A 37 -15.62 48.42 20.04
N ARG A 38 -15.83 49.12 18.91
CA ARG A 38 -15.79 48.49 17.57
C ARG A 38 -14.47 47.86 17.27
N ASP A 39 -13.36 48.53 17.57
CA ASP A 39 -12.01 47.98 17.35
C ASP A 39 -11.78 46.74 18.22
N HIS A 40 -12.29 46.77 19.46
CA HIS A 40 -12.19 45.57 20.32
C HIS A 40 -13.03 44.41 19.81
N GLU A 41 -14.27 44.63 19.42
CA GLU A 41 -15.15 43.59 18.85
C GLU A 41 -14.56 43.00 17.58
N GLU A 42 -14.01 43.83 16.69
CA GLU A 42 -13.36 43.35 15.47
C GLU A 42 -12.12 42.51 15.77
N ASN A 43 -11.29 42.92 16.72
CA ASN A 43 -10.11 42.15 17.13
C ASN A 43 -10.48 40.80 17.76
N VAL A 44 -11.48 40.79 18.65
CA VAL A 44 -11.97 39.54 19.27
C VAL A 44 -12.54 38.58 18.21
N ARG A 45 -13.31 39.11 17.25
CA ARG A 45 -13.85 38.34 16.15
C ARG A 45 -12.74 37.73 15.30
N LYS A 46 -11.74 38.50 14.87
CA LYS A 46 -10.58 38.02 14.11
C LYS A 46 -9.81 36.93 14.85
N GLN A 47 -9.61 37.10 16.15
CA GLN A 47 -8.93 36.07 16.97
C GLN A 47 -9.76 34.79 17.06
N ALA A 48 -11.08 34.88 17.24
CA ALA A 48 -11.96 33.74 17.29
C ALA A 48 -11.98 32.97 15.93
N GLU A 49 -12.09 33.70 14.83
CA GLU A 49 -12.04 33.11 13.47
C GLU A 49 -10.71 32.40 13.20
N ALA A 50 -9.59 33.02 13.53
CA ALA A 50 -8.27 32.44 13.39
C ALA A 50 -8.09 31.14 14.22
N ARG A 51 -8.62 31.16 15.45
CA ARG A 51 -8.60 30.00 16.34
C ARG A 51 -9.44 28.85 15.81
N ILE A 52 -10.67 29.14 15.36
CA ILE A 52 -11.55 28.13 14.73
C ILE A 52 -10.87 27.51 13.50
N GLN A 53 -10.27 28.32 12.64
CA GLN A 53 -9.56 27.83 11.47
C GLN A 53 -8.43 26.90 11.85
N THR A 54 -7.57 27.30 12.80
CA THR A 54 -6.44 26.48 13.25
C THR A 54 -6.89 25.15 13.86
N GLU A 55 -7.93 25.17 14.70
CA GLU A 55 -8.47 23.95 15.30
C GLU A 55 -9.11 23.03 14.24
N THR A 56 -9.84 23.61 13.29
CA THR A 56 -10.45 22.85 12.17
C THR A 56 -9.37 22.14 11.33
N GLU A 57 -8.31 22.85 10.95
CA GLU A 57 -7.18 22.25 10.23
C GLU A 57 -6.49 21.13 11.02
N THR A 58 -6.35 21.33 12.32
CA THR A 58 -5.73 20.33 13.20
C THR A 58 -6.58 19.06 13.28
N ILE A 59 -7.89 19.21 13.49
CA ILE A 59 -8.85 18.08 13.51
C ILE A 59 -8.82 17.34 12.17
N GLN A 60 -8.79 18.06 11.05
CA GLN A 60 -8.76 17.46 9.71
C GLN A 60 -7.47 16.69 9.46
N ARG A 61 -6.32 17.22 9.87
CA ARG A 61 -5.02 16.52 9.80
C ARG A 61 -5.02 15.24 10.64
N GLU A 62 -5.54 15.30 11.86
CA GLU A 62 -5.64 14.12 12.74
C GLU A 62 -6.57 13.05 12.17
N ALA A 63 -7.74 13.46 11.64
CA ALA A 63 -8.67 12.53 11.00
C ALA A 63 -8.04 11.84 9.79
N ASN A 64 -7.37 12.60 8.92
CA ASN A 64 -6.63 12.04 7.77
C ASN A 64 -5.49 11.11 8.18
N LYS A 65 -4.75 11.46 9.25
CA LYS A 65 -3.70 10.59 9.81
C LYS A 65 -4.26 9.27 10.32
N ARG A 66 -5.36 9.30 11.08
CA ARG A 66 -6.03 8.08 11.57
C ARG A 66 -6.54 7.21 10.42
N LEU A 67 -7.15 7.83 9.40
CA LEU A 67 -7.60 7.12 8.21
C LEU A 67 -6.44 6.42 7.49
N ALA A 68 -5.32 7.12 7.27
CA ALA A 68 -4.13 6.55 6.63
C ALA A 68 -3.54 5.38 7.44
N ILE A 69 -3.43 5.51 8.77
CA ILE A 69 -2.96 4.43 9.65
C ILE A 69 -3.87 3.20 9.53
N ASN A 70 -5.18 3.39 9.57
CA ASN A 70 -6.15 2.31 9.45
C ASN A 70 -6.08 1.61 8.08
N GLN A 71 -5.93 2.37 6.99
CA GLN A 71 -5.76 1.83 5.65
C GLN A 71 -4.48 0.98 5.53
N ILE A 72 -3.36 1.46 6.09
CA ILE A 72 -2.10 0.71 6.12
C ILE A 72 -2.25 -0.57 6.95
N GLY A 73 -2.88 -0.47 8.12
CA GLY A 73 -3.17 -1.62 8.98
C GLY A 73 -4.00 -2.68 8.26
N LEU A 74 -5.07 -2.26 7.59
CA LEU A 74 -5.95 -3.15 6.83
C LEU A 74 -5.20 -3.85 5.68
N LYS A 75 -4.42 -3.09 4.90
CA LYS A 75 -3.58 -3.65 3.82
C LYS A 75 -2.60 -4.68 4.35
N ARG A 76 -1.93 -4.40 5.48
CA ARG A 76 -0.98 -5.33 6.11
C ARG A 76 -1.67 -6.64 6.52
N THR A 77 -2.80 -6.54 7.22
CA THR A 77 -3.58 -7.73 7.64
C THR A 77 -4.04 -8.54 6.45
N TYR A 78 -4.49 -7.88 5.39
CA TYR A 78 -4.90 -8.53 4.15
C TYR A 78 -3.73 -9.26 3.47
N SER A 79 -2.56 -8.61 3.31
CA SER A 79 -1.38 -9.25 2.72
C SER A 79 -0.90 -10.44 3.54
N GLN A 80 -0.86 -10.32 4.87
CA GLN A 80 -0.50 -11.43 5.75
C GLN A 80 -1.45 -12.62 5.58
N LYS A 81 -2.76 -12.36 5.44
CA LYS A 81 -3.72 -13.42 5.22
C LYS A 81 -3.60 -14.09 3.86
N GLN A 82 -3.28 -13.32 2.84
CA GLN A 82 -2.98 -13.88 1.51
C GLN A 82 -1.74 -14.78 1.55
N GLU A 83 -0.66 -14.33 2.17
CA GLU A 83 0.58 -15.12 2.32
C GLU A 83 0.33 -16.42 3.09
N GLU A 84 -0.44 -16.36 4.18
CA GLU A 84 -0.82 -17.55 4.94
C GLU A 84 -1.61 -18.56 4.10
N LEU A 85 -2.61 -18.09 3.36
CA LEU A 85 -3.42 -18.94 2.49
C LEU A 85 -2.59 -19.52 1.34
N GLN A 86 -1.75 -18.71 0.71
CA GLN A 86 -0.83 -19.16 -0.33
C GLN A 86 0.10 -20.26 0.20
N SER A 87 0.73 -20.05 1.34
CA SER A 87 1.61 -21.03 1.97
C SER A 87 0.90 -22.36 2.24
N ARG A 88 -0.34 -22.32 2.73
CA ARG A 88 -1.14 -23.54 2.94
C ARG A 88 -1.45 -24.27 1.65
N ILE A 89 -1.85 -23.56 0.59
CA ILE A 89 -2.14 -24.15 -0.72
C ILE A 89 -0.88 -24.82 -1.28
N PHE A 90 0.27 -24.15 -1.22
CA PHE A 90 1.53 -24.71 -1.73
C PHE A 90 2.02 -25.88 -0.91
N SER A 91 1.83 -25.88 0.41
CA SER A 91 2.14 -27.05 1.27
C SER A 91 1.28 -28.25 0.88
N GLU A 92 -0.01 -28.07 0.70
CA GLU A 92 -0.91 -29.15 0.27
C GLU A 92 -0.57 -29.65 -1.14
N LEU A 93 -0.20 -28.74 -2.05
CA LEU A 93 0.24 -29.10 -3.39
C LEU A 93 1.53 -29.93 -3.37
N MET A 94 2.49 -29.61 -2.51
CA MET A 94 3.71 -30.40 -2.32
C MET A 94 3.39 -31.83 -1.83
N ASP A 95 2.46 -31.97 -0.90
CA ASP A 95 2.02 -33.29 -0.43
C ASP A 95 1.33 -34.11 -1.54
N GLN A 96 0.54 -33.45 -2.39
CA GLN A 96 -0.08 -34.10 -3.55
C GLN A 96 0.96 -34.49 -4.60
N LEU A 97 1.97 -33.67 -4.87
CA LEU A 97 3.06 -33.98 -5.77
C LEU A 97 3.90 -35.17 -5.26
N ALA A 98 4.17 -35.21 -3.95
CA ALA A 98 4.88 -36.35 -3.35
C ALA A 98 4.13 -37.69 -3.59
N ARG A 99 2.81 -37.68 -3.39
CA ARG A 99 1.96 -38.85 -3.70
C ARG A 99 1.93 -39.19 -5.20
N PHE A 100 1.90 -38.19 -6.07
CA PHE A 100 1.94 -38.38 -7.51
C PHE A 100 3.22 -39.01 -7.97
N MET A 101 4.38 -38.66 -7.36
CA MET A 101 5.68 -39.25 -7.69
C MET A 101 5.78 -40.76 -7.41
N GLU A 102 4.88 -41.32 -6.59
CA GLU A 102 4.77 -42.75 -6.33
C GLU A 102 3.90 -43.49 -7.35
N THR A 103 3.27 -42.77 -8.30
CA THR A 103 2.36 -43.36 -9.28
C THR A 103 3.05 -43.74 -10.61
N PRO A 104 2.54 -44.72 -11.37
CA PRO A 104 3.01 -45.01 -12.71
C PRO A 104 2.86 -43.86 -13.71
N ALA A 105 1.93 -42.93 -13.44
CA ALA A 105 1.72 -41.77 -14.27
C ALA A 105 2.93 -40.81 -14.19
N TYR A 106 3.60 -40.72 -13.05
CA TYR A 106 4.83 -39.96 -12.90
C TYR A 106 5.99 -40.52 -13.75
N GLU A 107 6.14 -41.83 -13.80
CA GLU A 107 7.15 -42.47 -14.70
C GLU A 107 6.88 -42.13 -16.16
N THR A 108 5.61 -42.13 -16.57
CA THR A 108 5.21 -41.75 -17.92
C THR A 108 5.58 -40.27 -18.19
N LEU A 109 5.35 -39.38 -17.21
CA LEU A 109 5.72 -37.97 -17.30
C LEU A 109 7.26 -37.82 -17.47
N LEU A 110 8.06 -38.53 -16.67
CA LEU A 110 9.52 -38.47 -16.80
C LEU A 110 9.98 -38.89 -18.20
N LYS A 111 9.43 -39.99 -18.73
CA LYS A 111 9.71 -40.47 -20.09
C LYS A 111 9.37 -39.44 -21.16
N GLU A 112 8.24 -38.77 -21.02
CA GLU A 112 7.84 -37.69 -21.94
C GLU A 112 8.77 -36.49 -21.87
N GLN A 113 9.14 -36.05 -20.66
CA GLN A 113 10.08 -34.94 -20.46
C GLN A 113 11.45 -35.25 -21.07
N ILE A 114 11.94 -36.46 -20.87
CA ILE A 114 13.22 -36.93 -21.44
C ILE A 114 13.17 -36.94 -22.97
N ARG A 115 12.10 -37.51 -23.55
CA ARG A 115 11.92 -37.54 -25.02
C ARG A 115 11.86 -36.14 -25.61
N LYS A 116 11.09 -35.24 -25.01
CA LYS A 116 10.99 -33.82 -25.44
C LYS A 116 12.34 -33.12 -25.38
N ALA A 117 13.11 -33.33 -24.30
CA ALA A 117 14.44 -32.75 -24.17
C ALA A 117 15.42 -33.29 -25.24
N ARG A 118 15.38 -34.60 -25.51
CA ARG A 118 16.18 -35.22 -26.59
C ARG A 118 15.80 -34.70 -27.98
N ASP A 119 14.51 -34.63 -28.25
CA ASP A 119 14.02 -34.13 -29.54
C ASP A 119 14.38 -32.63 -29.75
N PHE A 120 14.38 -31.84 -28.67
CA PHE A 120 14.86 -30.47 -28.70
C PHE A 120 16.36 -30.34 -28.96
N ALA A 121 17.15 -31.32 -28.47
CA ALA A 121 18.60 -31.34 -28.70
C ALA A 121 18.98 -31.56 -30.17
N GLN A 122 18.10 -32.20 -30.98
CA GLN A 122 18.30 -32.43 -32.42
C GLN A 122 19.62 -33.16 -32.76
N GLY A 123 20.03 -34.13 -31.93
CA GLY A 123 21.24 -34.89 -32.11
C GLY A 123 22.48 -34.32 -31.43
N GLU A 124 22.39 -33.16 -30.78
CA GLU A 124 23.46 -32.63 -29.94
C GLU A 124 23.62 -33.45 -28.66
N GLU A 125 24.80 -33.39 -28.06
CA GLU A 125 25.07 -34.05 -26.79
C GLU A 125 24.21 -33.43 -25.67
N ILE A 126 23.42 -34.29 -25.01
CA ILE A 126 22.50 -33.87 -23.92
C ILE A 126 22.80 -34.70 -22.66
N HIS A 127 22.91 -34.01 -21.54
CA HIS A 127 23.00 -34.63 -20.21
C HIS A 127 21.68 -34.44 -19.48
N ILE A 128 21.04 -35.56 -19.13
CA ILE A 128 19.73 -35.55 -18.47
C ILE A 128 19.93 -35.96 -17.01
N TYR A 129 19.33 -35.17 -16.12
CA TYR A 129 19.40 -35.37 -14.68
C TYR A 129 18.00 -35.64 -14.14
N ILE A 130 17.90 -36.60 -13.24
CA ILE A 130 16.70 -36.89 -12.43
C ILE A 130 16.99 -36.56 -10.97
N ASP A 131 15.90 -36.38 -10.19
CA ASP A 131 16.01 -36.12 -8.76
C ASP A 131 16.66 -37.30 -8.02
N PRO A 132 17.46 -37.10 -6.95
CA PRO A 132 17.99 -38.16 -6.12
C PRO A 132 16.92 -39.15 -5.58
N ALA A 133 15.71 -38.68 -5.32
CA ALA A 133 14.59 -39.53 -4.91
C ALA A 133 14.14 -40.53 -6.00
N ASP A 134 14.47 -40.26 -7.27
CA ASP A 134 14.13 -41.11 -8.40
C ASP A 134 15.27 -42.04 -8.83
N GLN A 135 16.33 -42.18 -8.03
CA GLN A 135 17.51 -42.98 -8.36
C GLN A 135 17.17 -44.43 -8.79
N GLU A 136 16.18 -45.03 -8.13
CA GLU A 136 15.75 -46.41 -8.47
C GLU A 136 15.17 -46.51 -9.89
N LYS A 137 14.61 -45.44 -10.42
CA LYS A 137 14.00 -45.35 -11.75
C LYS A 137 15.04 -45.12 -12.87
N GLN A 138 16.28 -44.77 -12.54
CA GLN A 138 17.33 -44.38 -13.48
C GLN A 138 17.54 -45.44 -14.59
N ASN A 139 17.75 -46.72 -14.20
CA ASN A 139 18.03 -47.78 -15.13
C ASN A 139 16.85 -48.03 -16.08
N LEU A 140 15.65 -48.06 -15.56
CA LEU A 140 14.42 -48.25 -16.34
C LEU A 140 14.23 -47.10 -17.37
N LEU A 141 14.39 -45.89 -16.94
CA LEU A 141 14.27 -44.72 -17.79
C LEU A 141 15.35 -44.69 -18.88
N SER A 142 16.59 -45.03 -18.56
CA SER A 142 17.68 -45.12 -19.55
C SER A 142 17.41 -46.20 -20.61
N MET A 143 16.94 -47.35 -20.18
CA MET A 143 16.62 -48.46 -21.13
C MET A 143 15.46 -48.08 -22.05
N GLU A 144 14.41 -47.49 -21.55
CA GLU A 144 13.21 -47.19 -22.34
C GLU A 144 13.33 -45.93 -23.22
N THR A 145 14.18 -44.97 -22.83
CA THR A 145 14.36 -43.70 -23.59
C THR A 145 15.60 -43.75 -24.49
N GLY A 146 16.53 -44.65 -24.22
CA GLY A 146 17.81 -44.74 -24.93
C GLY A 146 18.75 -43.55 -24.64
N CYS A 147 18.55 -42.86 -23.51
CA CYS A 147 19.35 -41.71 -23.11
C CYS A 147 20.25 -42.03 -21.91
N ASP A 148 21.42 -41.38 -21.84
CA ASP A 148 22.26 -41.39 -20.62
C ASP A 148 21.63 -40.50 -19.56
N ILE A 149 21.09 -41.12 -18.49
CA ILE A 149 20.43 -40.43 -17.41
C ILE A 149 21.31 -40.48 -16.17
N ARG A 150 21.51 -39.33 -15.56
CA ARG A 150 22.33 -39.15 -14.35
C ARG A 150 21.46 -38.72 -13.18
N VAL A 151 21.85 -39.15 -11.98
CA VAL A 151 21.21 -38.67 -10.75
C VAL A 151 21.85 -37.33 -10.36
N SER A 152 21.04 -36.35 -10.06
CA SER A 152 21.51 -35.04 -9.62
C SER A 152 22.15 -35.15 -8.24
N GLN A 153 23.14 -34.29 -7.98
CA GLN A 153 23.73 -34.14 -6.63
C GLN A 153 22.83 -33.36 -5.69
N TYR A 154 21.92 -32.53 -6.22
CA TYR A 154 21.01 -31.67 -5.46
C TYR A 154 19.56 -32.07 -5.74
N PRO A 155 18.72 -32.18 -4.72
CA PRO A 155 17.29 -32.41 -4.89
C PRO A 155 16.61 -31.22 -5.58
N PHE A 156 15.60 -31.53 -6.41
CA PHE A 156 14.76 -30.53 -7.08
C PHE A 156 13.27 -30.92 -7.12
N SER A 157 12.88 -31.74 -6.13
CA SER A 157 11.49 -32.15 -5.87
C SER A 157 10.82 -32.93 -6.99
N GLY A 158 11.62 -33.66 -7.81
CA GLY A 158 11.11 -34.47 -8.91
C GLY A 158 11.07 -33.77 -10.28
N GLY A 159 10.80 -34.56 -11.33
CA GLY A 159 10.88 -34.09 -12.71
C GLY A 159 12.27 -34.31 -13.31
N THR A 160 12.61 -33.60 -14.39
CA THR A 160 13.89 -33.73 -15.08
C THR A 160 14.56 -32.40 -15.34
N ARG A 161 15.89 -32.39 -15.34
CA ARG A 161 16.72 -31.27 -15.81
C ARG A 161 17.61 -31.79 -16.95
N ALA A 162 17.69 -31.07 -18.05
CA ALA A 162 18.50 -31.45 -19.18
C ALA A 162 19.43 -30.30 -19.59
N VAL A 163 20.72 -30.62 -19.82
CA VAL A 163 21.75 -29.67 -20.21
C VAL A 163 22.26 -29.99 -21.59
N ILE A 164 22.17 -29.03 -22.50
CA ILE A 164 22.77 -29.12 -23.85
C ILE A 164 23.98 -28.18 -23.83
N ALA A 165 25.16 -28.77 -23.59
CA ALA A 165 26.37 -27.98 -23.38
C ALA A 165 26.78 -27.18 -24.62
N SER A 166 26.64 -27.73 -25.83
CA SER A 166 26.97 -27.05 -27.09
C SER A 166 26.19 -25.79 -27.35
N LYS A 167 24.94 -25.69 -26.83
CA LYS A 167 24.04 -24.54 -26.99
C LYS A 167 23.94 -23.67 -25.73
N ASN A 168 24.60 -24.08 -24.65
CA ASN A 168 24.49 -23.44 -23.32
C ASN A 168 23.02 -23.30 -22.87
N ILE A 169 22.22 -24.37 -23.09
CA ILE A 169 20.80 -24.42 -22.76
C ILE A 169 20.58 -25.37 -21.59
N LEU A 170 19.83 -24.92 -20.58
CA LEU A 170 19.24 -25.72 -19.53
C LEU A 170 17.74 -25.84 -19.75
N ILE A 171 17.23 -27.04 -19.89
CA ILE A 171 15.79 -27.35 -19.90
C ILE A 171 15.43 -27.80 -18.50
N ASP A 172 14.73 -27.00 -17.74
CA ASP A 172 14.33 -27.31 -16.38
C ASP A 172 12.83 -27.64 -16.32
N ASN A 173 12.54 -28.92 -16.13
CA ASN A 173 11.19 -29.45 -15.95
C ASN A 173 10.93 -29.92 -14.51
N SER A 174 11.75 -29.46 -13.56
CA SER A 174 11.60 -29.82 -12.15
C SER A 174 10.32 -29.25 -11.55
N PHE A 175 9.76 -29.94 -10.58
CA PHE A 175 8.60 -29.45 -9.85
C PHE A 175 8.95 -28.24 -9.00
N GLU A 176 10.18 -28.15 -8.48
CA GLU A 176 10.67 -26.98 -7.76
C GLU A 176 10.52 -25.69 -8.59
N THR A 177 11.03 -25.69 -9.83
CA THR A 177 10.94 -24.53 -10.72
C THR A 177 9.49 -24.23 -11.10
N LYS A 178 8.69 -25.24 -11.42
CA LYS A 178 7.27 -25.05 -11.76
C LYS A 178 6.44 -24.52 -10.59
N LEU A 179 6.72 -24.98 -9.38
CA LEU A 179 6.05 -24.46 -8.17
C LEU A 179 6.44 -23.01 -7.88
N LYS A 180 7.72 -22.68 -8.07
CA LYS A 180 8.20 -21.31 -7.90
C LYS A 180 7.53 -20.37 -8.91
N GLU A 181 7.51 -20.73 -10.19
CA GLU A 181 6.82 -19.98 -11.24
C GLU A 181 5.32 -19.85 -10.96
N ALA A 182 4.67 -20.92 -10.52
CA ALA A 182 3.26 -20.88 -10.11
C ALA A 182 3.04 -19.97 -8.91
N GLY A 183 3.96 -19.95 -7.94
CA GLY A 183 3.89 -19.07 -6.78
C GLY A 183 4.05 -17.59 -7.11
N GLU A 184 4.98 -17.26 -8.00
CA GLU A 184 5.21 -15.89 -8.46
C GLU A 184 4.02 -15.34 -9.27
N ASN A 185 3.34 -16.21 -10.03
CA ASN A 185 2.18 -15.85 -10.84
C ASN A 185 0.84 -16.02 -10.10
N PHE A 186 0.88 -16.52 -8.85
CA PHE A 186 -0.33 -16.80 -8.09
C PHE A 186 -1.00 -15.52 -7.63
N GLN A 187 -2.26 -15.33 -8.02
CA GLN A 187 -3.08 -14.21 -7.59
C GLN A 187 -4.43 -14.71 -7.08
N PHE A 188 -4.83 -14.20 -5.91
CA PHE A 188 -6.19 -14.41 -5.43
C PHE A 188 -7.16 -13.57 -6.25
N ILE A 189 -8.00 -14.22 -7.05
CA ILE A 189 -9.12 -13.56 -7.71
C ILE A 189 -10.23 -13.43 -6.67
N LEU A 190 -10.36 -12.24 -6.09
CA LEU A 190 -11.50 -11.92 -5.25
C LEU A 190 -12.75 -11.88 -6.14
N GLY A 191 -13.56 -12.91 -6.06
CA GLY A 191 -14.86 -12.92 -6.71
C GLY A 191 -15.75 -11.84 -6.11
N GLY A 192 -15.92 -10.73 -6.84
CA GLY A 192 -16.78 -9.66 -6.34
C GLY A 192 -16.50 -8.27 -6.90
N SER A 193 -16.27 -8.15 -8.19
CA SER A 193 -16.49 -6.88 -8.90
C SER A 193 -17.17 -7.18 -10.24
N ARG A 194 -18.44 -7.61 -10.15
CA ARG A 194 -19.35 -7.35 -11.26
C ARG A 194 -19.88 -5.93 -11.06
N SER A 195 -19.26 -4.97 -11.72
CA SER A 195 -19.88 -3.68 -12.04
C SER A 195 -20.86 -3.87 -13.15
#